data_77a47ed759d49a7e1f2054c20c518760
#
_entry.id   77a47ed759d49a7e1f2054c20c518760
#
_cell.length_a   1.000
_cell.length_b   1.000
_cell.length_c   1.000
_cell.angle_alpha   90.00
_cell.angle_beta   90.00
_cell.angle_gamma   90.00
#
_symmetry.space_group_name_H-M   'P 1'
#
loop_
_entity.id
_entity.type
_entity.pdbx_description
1 polymer ?
#
loop_
_entity_poly.entity_id
_entity_poly.type
_entity_poly.pdbx_seq_one_letter_code
_entity_poly.pdbx_strand_id
1 'polypeptide(L)'
;DINKKGGIGGVPVKVSFVDEGAGGEALVSNYRRMVQDEKVDATFASISSGSCNQLVPVAEDLKVMNFMWDCGAASILETKKYRYNFRTQANGTPEMLAVLVYLLKVKPDFKTIAVVNQDYAWGRESWEIFSTALKAMKPDVQVVAELFPKFGAPDYSTEISRLLALRPDVVLTTSWGGDLDTLVRQAGQRGLLQQSTFVLGIGESSIQRLGKDLPE
;
A
#
# COMPACT_ATOMS: atom_id res chain seq x y z
N ASP A 1 7.89 -18.59 -19.14
CA ASP A 1 7.83 -19.53 -20.26
C ASP A 1 7.74 -18.88 -21.65
N ILE A 2 7.90 -17.56 -21.72
CA ILE A 2 7.90 -16.77 -22.96
C ILE A 2 8.99 -17.26 -23.91
N ASN A 3 10.20 -17.48 -23.40
CA ASN A 3 11.34 -17.92 -24.22
C ASN A 3 11.15 -19.31 -24.83
N LYS A 4 10.47 -20.23 -24.14
CA LYS A 4 10.13 -21.54 -24.69
C LYS A 4 9.14 -21.47 -25.85
N LYS A 5 8.39 -20.35 -25.95
CA LYS A 5 7.45 -20.07 -27.03
C LYS A 5 8.05 -19.17 -28.13
N GLY A 6 9.36 -18.98 -28.14
CA GLY A 6 10.06 -18.19 -29.16
C GLY A 6 10.33 -16.74 -28.79
N GLY A 7 10.13 -16.34 -27.52
CA GLY A 7 10.37 -14.96 -27.07
C GLY A 7 9.26 -13.97 -27.45
N ILE A 8 9.59 -12.70 -27.46
CA ILE A 8 8.70 -11.62 -27.90
C ILE A 8 9.15 -11.19 -29.30
N GLY A 9 8.27 -11.33 -30.30
CA GLY A 9 8.64 -11.02 -31.70
C GLY A 9 9.82 -11.82 -32.22
N GLY A 10 10.04 -13.05 -31.74
CA GLY A 10 11.17 -13.89 -32.12
C GLY A 10 12.46 -13.63 -31.33
N VAL A 11 12.47 -12.68 -30.41
CA VAL A 11 13.63 -12.31 -29.58
C VAL A 11 13.48 -12.89 -28.18
N PRO A 12 14.49 -13.65 -27.67
CA PRO A 12 14.46 -14.16 -26.30
C PRO A 12 14.44 -13.01 -25.27
N VAL A 13 13.59 -13.13 -24.26
CA VAL A 13 13.54 -12.19 -23.13
C VAL A 13 14.68 -12.48 -22.16
N LYS A 14 15.47 -11.46 -21.83
CA LYS A 14 16.45 -11.46 -20.73
C LYS A 14 15.90 -10.63 -19.57
N VAL A 15 15.91 -11.18 -18.37
CA VAL A 15 15.43 -10.49 -17.17
C VAL A 15 16.60 -10.22 -16.24
N SER A 16 16.71 -8.98 -15.78
CA SER A 16 17.62 -8.56 -14.71
C SER A 16 16.80 -8.14 -13.49
N PHE A 17 17.25 -8.48 -12.29
CA PHE A 17 16.59 -8.13 -11.04
C PHE A 17 17.46 -7.16 -10.25
N VAL A 18 16.80 -6.14 -9.68
CA VAL A 18 17.42 -5.15 -8.79
C VAL A 18 16.54 -4.99 -7.56
N ASP A 19 17.16 -5.02 -6.39
CA ASP A 19 16.47 -4.82 -5.12
C ASP A 19 16.10 -3.32 -4.94
N GLU A 20 14.82 -3.03 -4.72
CA GLU A 20 14.32 -1.70 -4.43
C GLU A 20 14.50 -1.29 -2.96
N GLY A 21 14.89 -2.21 -2.08
CA GLY A 21 14.97 -1.98 -0.63
C GLY A 21 15.99 -0.92 -0.20
N ALA A 22 16.95 -0.58 -1.06
CA ALA A 22 17.91 0.49 -0.78
C ALA A 22 17.25 1.88 -0.67
N GLY A 23 16.16 2.11 -1.42
CA GLY A 23 15.47 3.40 -1.45
C GLY A 23 16.32 4.60 -1.87
N GLY A 24 15.72 5.79 -1.88
CA GLY A 24 16.42 7.06 -2.07
C GLY A 24 17.30 7.14 -3.31
N GLU A 25 18.45 7.79 -3.16
CA GLU A 25 19.41 8.00 -4.26
C GLU A 25 19.98 6.68 -4.83
N ALA A 26 20.16 5.67 -4.00
CA ALA A 26 20.66 4.38 -4.43
C ALA A 26 19.69 3.67 -5.39
N LEU A 27 18.37 3.74 -5.09
CA LEU A 27 17.33 3.23 -5.96
C LEU A 27 17.35 3.91 -7.34
N VAL A 28 17.38 5.24 -7.35
CA VAL A 28 17.43 6.04 -8.59
C VAL A 28 18.71 5.75 -9.39
N SER A 29 19.85 5.65 -8.72
CA SER A 29 21.13 5.34 -9.36
C SER A 29 21.11 3.94 -10.01
N ASN A 30 20.62 2.93 -9.30
CA ASN A 30 20.47 1.58 -9.82
C ASN A 30 19.53 1.54 -11.03
N TYR A 31 18.42 2.27 -10.96
CA TYR A 31 17.48 2.36 -12.08
C TYR A 31 18.11 3.00 -13.32
N ARG A 32 18.84 4.13 -13.14
CA ARG A 32 19.55 4.79 -14.24
C ARG A 32 20.58 3.86 -14.87
N ARG A 33 21.35 3.14 -14.06
CA ARG A 33 22.35 2.16 -14.55
C ARG A 33 21.69 1.07 -15.39
N MET A 34 20.57 0.49 -14.93
CA MET A 34 19.81 -0.52 -15.69
C MET A 34 19.40 0.00 -17.08
N VAL A 35 18.87 1.23 -17.12
CA VAL A 35 18.38 1.81 -18.37
C VAL A 35 19.52 2.26 -19.28
N GLN A 36 20.53 2.91 -18.76
CA GLN A 36 21.58 3.56 -19.55
C GLN A 36 22.74 2.62 -19.92
N ASP A 37 23.16 1.76 -18.99
CA ASP A 37 24.32 0.89 -19.19
C ASP A 37 23.89 -0.50 -19.68
N GLU A 38 22.87 -1.10 -19.04
CA GLU A 38 22.35 -2.41 -19.43
C GLU A 38 21.38 -2.33 -20.62
N LYS A 39 20.88 -1.13 -20.96
CA LYS A 39 20.01 -0.82 -22.11
C LYS A 39 18.75 -1.69 -22.16
N VAL A 40 18.07 -1.83 -21.01
CA VAL A 40 16.81 -2.57 -20.94
C VAL A 40 15.72 -1.88 -21.77
N ASP A 41 14.89 -2.66 -22.46
CA ASP A 41 13.81 -2.16 -23.32
C ASP A 41 12.60 -1.68 -22.49
N ALA A 42 12.38 -2.29 -21.34
CA ALA A 42 11.29 -1.94 -20.41
C ALA A 42 11.66 -2.29 -18.98
N THR A 43 11.01 -1.61 -18.02
CA THR A 43 11.14 -1.88 -16.60
C THR A 43 9.79 -2.27 -16.00
N PHE A 44 9.81 -3.24 -15.08
CA PHE A 44 8.71 -3.55 -14.18
C PHE A 44 9.17 -3.12 -12.80
N ALA A 45 8.81 -1.92 -12.40
CA ALA A 45 9.35 -1.31 -11.21
C ALA A 45 8.26 -0.81 -10.28
N SER A 46 8.66 -0.63 -9.04
CA SER A 46 7.87 0.00 -7.99
C SER A 46 6.86 -0.92 -7.33
N ILE A 47 7.35 -1.61 -6.31
CA ILE A 47 6.51 -2.36 -5.37
C ILE A 47 5.90 -1.45 -4.30
N SER A 48 6.53 -0.31 -4.00
CA SER A 48 6.02 0.64 -3.00
C SER A 48 5.69 1.99 -3.62
N SER A 49 4.71 2.68 -3.05
CA SER A 49 4.36 4.05 -3.46
C SER A 49 5.53 5.03 -3.29
N GLY A 50 6.42 4.79 -2.33
CA GLY A 50 7.65 5.56 -2.17
C GLY A 50 8.62 5.39 -3.34
N SER A 51 8.82 4.16 -3.81
CA SER A 51 9.63 3.87 -5.01
C SER A 51 9.00 4.47 -6.26
N CYS A 52 7.67 4.38 -6.42
CA CYS A 52 6.96 5.02 -7.53
C CYS A 52 7.25 6.51 -7.63
N ASN A 53 7.11 7.23 -6.53
CA ASN A 53 7.31 8.68 -6.50
C ASN A 53 8.72 9.06 -6.96
N GLN A 54 9.70 8.20 -6.74
CA GLN A 54 11.09 8.41 -7.12
C GLN A 54 11.36 7.99 -8.57
N LEU A 55 10.87 6.83 -9.00
CA LEU A 55 11.23 6.22 -10.28
C LEU A 55 10.41 6.72 -11.46
N VAL A 56 9.14 7.06 -11.28
CA VAL A 56 8.26 7.51 -12.37
C VAL A 56 8.80 8.74 -13.10
N PRO A 57 9.26 9.81 -12.42
CA PRO A 57 9.88 10.93 -13.10
C PRO A 57 11.17 10.54 -13.84
N VAL A 58 11.95 9.64 -13.27
CA VAL A 58 13.22 9.17 -13.87
C VAL A 58 12.97 8.36 -15.13
N ALA A 59 11.98 7.46 -15.10
CA ALA A 59 11.58 6.68 -16.28
C ALA A 59 11.10 7.59 -17.43
N GLU A 60 10.32 8.62 -17.10
CA GLU A 60 9.85 9.61 -18.06
C GLU A 60 11.01 10.38 -18.71
N ASP A 61 11.97 10.85 -17.90
CA ASP A 61 13.15 11.57 -18.38
C ASP A 61 14.02 10.69 -19.30
N LEU A 62 14.17 9.42 -18.93
CA LEU A 62 14.96 8.44 -19.68
C LEU A 62 14.21 7.88 -20.89
N LYS A 63 12.92 8.16 -21.02
CA LYS A 63 12.04 7.68 -22.10
C LYS A 63 12.03 6.15 -22.21
N VAL A 64 12.06 5.46 -21.09
CA VAL A 64 11.96 4.00 -21.00
C VAL A 64 10.55 3.61 -20.55
N MET A 65 9.97 2.59 -21.18
CA MET A 65 8.68 2.05 -20.74
C MET A 65 8.82 1.48 -19.33
N ASN A 66 8.04 2.03 -18.41
CA ASN A 66 7.98 1.60 -17.02
C ASN A 66 6.58 1.12 -16.67
N PHE A 67 6.47 -0.13 -16.25
CA PHE A 67 5.25 -0.73 -15.78
C PHE A 67 5.26 -0.79 -14.25
N MET A 68 4.45 0.04 -13.63
CA MET A 68 4.23 0.02 -12.18
C MET A 68 3.31 -1.17 -11.88
N TRP A 69 3.87 -2.23 -11.33
CA TRP A 69 3.13 -3.48 -11.15
C TRP A 69 2.42 -3.59 -9.79
N ASP A 70 2.86 -2.83 -8.77
CA ASP A 70 2.27 -2.83 -7.42
C ASP A 70 2.39 -1.46 -6.73
N CYS A 71 2.00 -0.41 -7.43
CA CYS A 71 2.06 0.96 -6.92
C CYS A 71 0.65 1.52 -6.67
N GLY A 72 0.26 1.61 -5.42
CA GLY A 72 -1.06 2.10 -5.01
C GLY A 72 -1.22 3.63 -5.05
N ALA A 73 -0.13 4.41 -5.09
CA ALA A 73 -0.21 5.88 -5.06
C ALA A 73 -1.10 6.42 -6.18
N ALA A 74 -2.23 7.03 -5.83
CA ALA A 74 -3.21 7.57 -6.76
C ALA A 74 -2.68 8.84 -7.43
N SER A 75 -2.10 9.74 -6.65
CA SER A 75 -1.65 11.07 -7.04
C SER A 75 -0.67 11.07 -8.21
N ILE A 76 0.16 10.03 -8.37
CA ILE A 76 1.16 9.95 -9.43
C ILE A 76 0.56 10.15 -10.82
N LEU A 77 -0.54 9.45 -11.14
CA LEU A 77 -1.18 9.52 -12.46
C LEU A 77 -2.40 10.45 -12.51
N GLU A 78 -2.92 10.86 -11.36
CA GLU A 78 -4.07 11.76 -11.28
C GLU A 78 -3.65 13.23 -11.41
N THR A 79 -2.43 13.57 -10.95
CA THR A 79 -1.93 14.95 -10.97
C THR A 79 -1.06 15.29 -12.18
N LYS A 80 -0.48 14.27 -12.81
CA LYS A 80 0.40 14.44 -13.98
C LYS A 80 0.11 13.40 -15.05
N LYS A 81 0.40 13.79 -16.31
CA LYS A 81 0.36 12.87 -17.45
C LYS A 81 1.76 12.45 -17.80
N TYR A 82 1.95 11.15 -17.96
CA TYR A 82 3.20 10.53 -18.37
C TYR A 82 3.02 9.79 -19.68
N ARG A 83 4.07 9.70 -20.47
CA ARG A 83 4.07 9.00 -21.76
C ARG A 83 4.68 7.61 -21.67
N TYR A 84 5.61 7.41 -20.74
CA TYR A 84 6.40 6.20 -20.60
C TYR A 84 6.06 5.39 -19.35
N ASN A 85 5.13 5.85 -18.53
CA ASN A 85 4.75 5.18 -17.29
C ASN A 85 3.31 4.63 -17.36
N PHE A 86 3.17 3.34 -17.07
CA PHE A 86 1.91 2.62 -17.14
C PHE A 86 1.66 1.90 -15.82
N ARG A 87 0.39 1.92 -15.35
CA ARG A 87 -0.02 1.16 -14.16
C ARG A 87 -0.79 -0.07 -14.59
N THR A 88 -0.48 -1.22 -13.98
CA THR A 88 -1.09 -2.51 -14.34
C THR A 88 -2.14 -2.97 -13.33
N GLN A 89 -2.38 -2.22 -12.26
CA GLN A 89 -3.34 -2.52 -11.20
C GLN A 89 -4.22 -1.31 -10.84
N ALA A 90 -5.20 -1.52 -9.96
CA ALA A 90 -5.97 -0.45 -9.34
C ALA A 90 -5.06 0.46 -8.47
N ASN A 91 -5.56 1.62 -8.11
CA ASN A 91 -4.89 2.57 -7.22
C ASN A 91 -5.71 2.82 -5.96
N GLY A 92 -5.14 3.59 -5.03
CA GLY A 92 -5.75 3.86 -3.74
C GLY A 92 -7.15 4.44 -3.80
N THR A 93 -7.49 5.25 -4.81
CA THR A 93 -8.82 5.89 -4.88
C THR A 93 -9.95 4.86 -4.96
N PRO A 94 -10.04 4.00 -5.99
CA PRO A 94 -11.12 3.00 -6.05
C PRO A 94 -11.02 1.97 -4.94
N GLU A 95 -9.82 1.60 -4.48
CA GLU A 95 -9.64 0.65 -3.39
C GLU A 95 -10.21 1.18 -2.07
N MET A 96 -9.84 2.37 -1.67
CA MET A 96 -10.32 2.96 -0.41
C MET A 96 -11.80 3.30 -0.44
N LEU A 97 -12.33 3.70 -1.60
CA LEU A 97 -13.79 3.89 -1.77
C LEU A 97 -14.54 2.57 -1.64
N ALA A 98 -14.03 1.48 -2.23
CA ALA A 98 -14.65 0.16 -2.10
C ALA A 98 -14.66 -0.33 -0.65
N VAL A 99 -13.53 -0.16 0.07
CA VAL A 99 -13.43 -0.49 1.50
C VAL A 99 -14.44 0.30 2.32
N LEU A 100 -14.55 1.61 2.08
CA LEU A 100 -15.50 2.46 2.80
C LEU A 100 -16.96 2.06 2.52
N VAL A 101 -17.33 1.88 1.26
CA VAL A 101 -18.70 1.48 0.88
C VAL A 101 -19.07 0.14 1.50
N TYR A 102 -18.14 -0.81 1.51
CA TYR A 102 -18.34 -2.10 2.16
C TYR A 102 -18.51 -1.95 3.66
N LEU A 103 -17.64 -1.18 4.33
CA LEU A 103 -17.74 -0.90 5.77
C LEU A 103 -19.09 -0.27 6.14
N LEU A 104 -19.55 0.72 5.40
CA LEU A 104 -20.85 1.37 5.61
C LEU A 104 -22.02 0.40 5.45
N LYS A 105 -21.87 -0.62 4.61
CA LYS A 105 -22.87 -1.66 4.41
C LYS A 105 -22.90 -2.67 5.56
N VAL A 106 -21.73 -3.12 6.04
CA VAL A 106 -21.66 -4.24 7.01
C VAL A 106 -21.71 -3.74 8.47
N LYS A 107 -21.33 -2.49 8.73
CA LYS A 107 -21.34 -1.88 10.06
C LYS A 107 -21.81 -0.41 10.00
N PRO A 108 -23.08 -0.16 9.64
CA PRO A 108 -23.58 1.21 9.39
C PRO A 108 -23.59 2.08 10.65
N ASP A 109 -23.61 1.50 11.84
CA ASP A 109 -23.88 2.20 13.10
C ASP A 109 -22.61 2.68 13.83
N PHE A 110 -21.41 2.44 13.28
CA PHE A 110 -20.19 2.92 13.95
C PHE A 110 -20.15 4.43 14.06
N LYS A 111 -19.64 4.92 15.20
CA LYS A 111 -19.54 6.35 15.53
C LYS A 111 -18.12 6.84 15.64
N THR A 112 -17.19 5.93 15.90
CA THR A 112 -15.78 6.26 16.11
C THR A 112 -14.89 5.37 15.24
N ILE A 113 -13.86 5.99 14.68
CA ILE A 113 -12.84 5.30 13.88
C ILE A 113 -11.44 5.77 14.27
N ALA A 114 -10.51 4.85 14.23
CA ALA A 114 -9.09 5.15 14.27
C ALA A 114 -8.39 4.53 13.05
N VAL A 115 -7.22 5.06 12.69
CA VAL A 115 -6.34 4.49 11.68
C VAL A 115 -4.99 4.14 12.26
N VAL A 116 -4.43 3.00 11.82
CA VAL A 116 -3.04 2.60 12.08
C VAL A 116 -2.44 2.19 10.74
N ASN A 117 -1.68 3.09 10.14
CA ASN A 117 -1.03 2.87 8.85
C ASN A 117 0.48 3.06 8.96
N GLN A 118 1.23 2.35 8.15
CA GLN A 118 2.67 2.58 8.00
C GLN A 118 2.97 4.01 7.57
N ASP A 119 3.97 4.66 8.19
CA ASP A 119 4.35 6.05 7.90
C ASP A 119 5.16 6.17 6.60
N TYR A 120 4.48 6.13 5.48
CA TYR A 120 5.04 6.40 4.16
C TYR A 120 3.93 6.82 3.18
N ALA A 121 4.30 7.08 1.90
CA ALA A 121 3.38 7.64 0.92
C ALA A 121 2.03 6.90 0.80
N TRP A 122 2.04 5.57 0.72
CA TRP A 122 0.80 4.77 0.65
C TRP A 122 -0.05 4.91 1.92
N GLY A 123 0.56 4.73 3.10
CA GLY A 123 -0.18 4.77 4.36
C GLY A 123 -0.84 6.12 4.62
N ARG A 124 -0.20 7.21 4.22
CA ARG A 124 -0.74 8.57 4.33
C ARG A 124 -1.82 8.83 3.30
N GLU A 125 -1.56 8.57 2.02
CA GLU A 125 -2.49 8.85 0.93
C GLU A 125 -3.76 7.98 1.03
N SER A 126 -3.64 6.70 1.37
CA SER A 126 -4.80 5.82 1.56
C SER A 126 -5.74 6.32 2.67
N TRP A 127 -5.17 6.82 3.77
CA TRP A 127 -5.97 7.43 4.82
C TRP A 127 -6.62 8.74 4.38
N GLU A 128 -5.90 9.61 3.68
CA GLU A 128 -6.44 10.86 3.16
C GLU A 128 -7.64 10.62 2.25
N ILE A 129 -7.53 9.66 1.32
CA ILE A 129 -8.62 9.27 0.42
C ILE A 129 -9.81 8.74 1.24
N PHE A 130 -9.55 7.78 2.12
CA PHE A 130 -10.60 7.16 2.93
C PHE A 130 -11.30 8.17 3.85
N SER A 131 -10.55 8.98 4.59
CA SER A 131 -11.11 9.95 5.55
C SER A 131 -11.88 11.08 4.85
N THR A 132 -11.42 11.52 3.68
CA THR A 132 -12.14 12.50 2.86
C THR A 132 -13.49 11.96 2.41
N ALA A 133 -13.51 10.73 1.89
CA ALA A 133 -14.74 10.07 1.49
C ALA A 133 -15.66 9.77 2.68
N LEU A 134 -15.11 9.31 3.80
CA LEU A 134 -15.84 9.08 5.05
C LEU A 134 -16.55 10.35 5.52
N LYS A 135 -15.86 11.48 5.56
CA LYS A 135 -16.44 12.77 5.93
C LYS A 135 -17.60 13.19 5.04
N ALA A 136 -17.54 12.87 3.74
CA ALA A 136 -18.60 13.15 2.79
C ALA A 136 -19.79 12.21 2.95
N MET A 137 -19.54 10.91 3.17
CA MET A 137 -20.58 9.87 3.18
C MET A 137 -21.20 9.63 4.58
N LYS A 138 -20.45 9.85 5.65
CA LYS A 138 -20.87 9.64 7.04
C LYS A 138 -20.25 10.70 7.97
N PRO A 139 -20.70 11.98 7.87
CA PRO A 139 -20.09 13.12 8.57
C PRO A 139 -20.22 13.07 10.09
N ASP A 140 -21.07 12.22 10.65
CA ASP A 140 -21.28 12.03 12.08
C ASP A 140 -20.23 11.12 12.76
N VAL A 141 -19.32 10.51 11.98
CA VAL A 141 -18.25 9.68 12.53
C VAL A 141 -17.09 10.54 13.04
N GLN A 142 -16.67 10.25 14.25
CA GLN A 142 -15.50 10.90 14.86
C GLN A 142 -14.24 10.09 14.62
N VAL A 143 -13.20 10.73 14.07
CA VAL A 143 -11.84 10.19 14.03
C VAL A 143 -11.20 10.40 15.40
N VAL A 144 -10.94 9.33 16.14
CA VAL A 144 -10.42 9.38 17.52
C VAL A 144 -8.90 9.22 17.60
N ALA A 145 -8.27 8.64 16.58
CA ALA A 145 -6.82 8.57 16.47
C ALA A 145 -6.37 8.39 15.02
N GLU A 146 -5.24 9.01 14.71
CA GLU A 146 -4.47 8.80 13.49
C GLU A 146 -3.05 8.41 13.89
N LEU A 147 -2.69 7.15 13.66
CA LEU A 147 -1.44 6.56 14.12
C LEU A 147 -0.64 6.09 12.92
N PHE A 148 0.57 6.59 12.82
CA PHE A 148 1.46 6.27 11.71
C PHE A 148 2.81 5.78 12.26
N PRO A 149 2.88 4.51 12.71
CA PRO A 149 4.13 3.90 13.08
C PRO A 149 5.09 3.83 11.90
N LYS A 150 6.39 3.86 12.19
CA LYS A 150 7.43 3.77 11.18
C LYS A 150 7.24 2.49 10.35
N PHE A 151 7.45 2.60 9.03
CA PHE A 151 7.50 1.44 8.14
C PHE A 151 8.55 0.43 8.61
N GLY A 152 8.18 -0.83 8.74
CA GLY A 152 9.03 -1.88 9.30
C GLY A 152 9.16 -1.84 10.83
N ALA A 153 8.20 -1.24 11.54
CA ALA A 153 8.21 -1.22 12.99
C ALA A 153 8.09 -2.66 13.56
N PRO A 154 8.99 -3.06 14.48
CA PRO A 154 8.97 -4.42 15.03
C PRO A 154 7.91 -4.59 16.13
N ASP A 155 7.34 -3.49 16.63
CA ASP A 155 6.42 -3.47 17.77
C ASP A 155 5.37 -2.38 17.64
N TYR A 156 4.12 -2.71 17.97
CA TYR A 156 2.93 -1.84 17.90
C TYR A 156 2.29 -1.63 19.27
N SER A 157 3.00 -1.93 20.36
CA SER A 157 2.47 -1.87 21.73
C SER A 157 1.95 -0.48 22.10
N THR A 158 2.59 0.58 21.61
CA THR A 158 2.19 1.97 21.86
C THR A 158 0.86 2.28 21.18
N GLU A 159 0.73 1.96 19.90
CA GLU A 159 -0.48 2.17 19.11
C GLU A 159 -1.65 1.36 19.69
N ILE A 160 -1.42 0.09 19.97
CA ILE A 160 -2.43 -0.82 20.56
C ILE A 160 -2.88 -0.32 21.93
N SER A 161 -1.96 0.12 22.80
CA SER A 161 -2.31 0.67 24.12
C SER A 161 -3.21 1.89 23.99
N ARG A 162 -2.90 2.77 23.05
CA ARG A 162 -3.70 3.96 22.78
C ARG A 162 -5.09 3.61 22.25
N LEU A 163 -5.18 2.64 21.33
CA LEU A 163 -6.47 2.19 20.80
C LEU A 163 -7.33 1.50 21.87
N LEU A 164 -6.73 0.67 22.72
CA LEU A 164 -7.43 0.06 23.85
C LEU A 164 -8.03 1.09 24.80
N ALA A 165 -7.32 2.20 25.07
CA ALA A 165 -7.80 3.29 25.89
C ALA A 165 -8.92 4.11 25.22
N LEU A 166 -8.81 4.37 23.92
CA LEU A 166 -9.79 5.17 23.15
C LEU A 166 -11.03 4.38 22.76
N ARG A 167 -10.95 3.05 22.66
CA ARG A 167 -12.04 2.14 22.32
C ARG A 167 -12.80 2.53 21.04
N PRO A 168 -12.12 2.71 19.90
CA PRO A 168 -12.83 3.01 18.66
C PRO A 168 -13.73 1.84 18.22
N ASP A 169 -14.87 2.16 17.60
CA ASP A 169 -15.74 1.12 17.01
C ASP A 169 -15.05 0.39 15.86
N VAL A 170 -14.25 1.14 15.10
CA VAL A 170 -13.54 0.66 13.92
C VAL A 170 -12.07 1.06 13.98
N VAL A 171 -11.19 0.15 13.63
CA VAL A 171 -9.78 0.41 13.34
C VAL A 171 -9.50 0.06 11.88
N LEU A 172 -9.17 1.06 11.08
CA LEU A 172 -8.71 0.87 9.71
C LEU A 172 -7.19 0.69 9.68
N THR A 173 -6.73 -0.26 8.89
CA THR A 173 -5.32 -0.33 8.49
C THR A 173 -5.19 -0.68 7.01
N THR A 174 -4.26 0.00 6.34
CA THR A 174 -3.79 -0.32 5.00
C THR A 174 -2.34 -0.81 5.01
N SER A 175 -1.87 -1.21 6.20
CA SER A 175 -0.59 -1.90 6.35
C SER A 175 -0.62 -3.25 5.65
N TRP A 176 0.54 -3.73 5.25
CA TRP A 176 0.71 -4.97 4.50
C TRP A 176 1.99 -5.70 4.93
N GLY A 177 2.14 -6.95 4.47
CA GLY A 177 3.33 -7.75 4.73
C GLY A 177 3.55 -8.02 6.21
N GLY A 178 4.81 -8.04 6.63
CA GLY A 178 5.19 -8.32 8.02
C GLY A 178 4.66 -7.34 9.05
N ASP A 179 4.50 -6.08 8.66
CA ASP A 179 3.94 -5.02 9.52
C ASP A 179 2.49 -5.32 9.87
N LEU A 180 1.67 -5.70 8.89
CA LEU A 180 0.28 -6.10 9.12
C LEU A 180 0.21 -7.35 9.99
N ASP A 181 1.03 -8.37 9.68
CA ASP A 181 1.08 -9.61 10.43
C ASP A 181 1.41 -9.35 11.91
N THR A 182 2.38 -8.46 12.18
CA THR A 182 2.80 -8.09 13.53
C THR A 182 1.70 -7.30 14.27
N LEU A 183 1.11 -6.30 13.60
CA LEU A 183 0.02 -5.52 14.18
C LEU A 183 -1.17 -6.41 14.57
N VAL A 184 -1.63 -7.28 13.68
CA VAL A 184 -2.80 -8.14 13.93
C VAL A 184 -2.54 -9.12 15.07
N ARG A 185 -1.36 -9.80 15.09
CA ARG A 185 -1.02 -10.72 16.18
C ARG A 185 -0.92 -10.03 17.54
N GLN A 186 -0.25 -8.89 17.61
CA GLN A 186 -0.14 -8.14 18.85
C GLN A 186 -1.49 -7.56 19.30
N ALA A 187 -2.32 -7.10 18.36
CA ALA A 187 -3.69 -6.64 18.66
C ALA A 187 -4.56 -7.78 19.22
N GLY A 188 -4.48 -8.97 18.63
CA GLY A 188 -5.18 -10.16 19.13
C GLY A 188 -4.74 -10.58 20.52
N GLN A 189 -3.42 -10.67 20.76
CA GLN A 189 -2.85 -11.03 22.07
C GLN A 189 -3.27 -10.08 23.19
N ARG A 190 -3.54 -8.80 22.87
CA ARG A 190 -3.93 -7.78 23.84
C ARG A 190 -5.43 -7.50 23.91
N GLY A 191 -6.24 -8.27 23.19
CA GLY A 191 -7.70 -8.15 23.22
C GLY A 191 -8.29 -7.01 22.40
N LEU A 192 -7.50 -6.34 21.56
CA LEU A 192 -7.99 -5.22 20.75
C LEU A 192 -8.93 -5.69 19.62
N LEU A 193 -8.69 -6.87 19.04
CA LEU A 193 -9.54 -7.45 18.00
C LEU A 193 -10.95 -7.81 18.52
N GLN A 194 -11.10 -8.08 19.83
CA GLN A 194 -12.40 -8.31 20.46
C GLN A 194 -13.12 -7.02 20.84
N GLN A 195 -12.37 -5.91 20.96
CA GLN A 195 -12.92 -4.62 21.34
C GLN A 195 -13.38 -3.77 20.16
N SER A 196 -12.65 -3.84 19.05
CA SER A 196 -12.86 -2.99 17.87
C SER A 196 -12.95 -3.83 16.61
N THR A 197 -13.78 -3.43 15.67
CA THR A 197 -13.82 -4.05 14.34
C THR A 197 -12.59 -3.61 13.53
N PHE A 198 -11.75 -4.55 13.13
CA PHE A 198 -10.62 -4.25 12.26
C PHE A 198 -11.03 -4.32 10.79
N VAL A 199 -10.64 -3.30 10.03
CA VAL A 199 -10.78 -3.23 8.58
C VAL A 199 -9.39 -3.28 7.98
N LEU A 200 -9.09 -4.41 7.34
CA LEU A 200 -7.81 -4.68 6.68
C LEU A 200 -7.97 -4.31 5.20
N GLY A 201 -7.61 -3.07 4.85
CA GLY A 201 -7.89 -2.50 3.53
C GLY A 201 -7.19 -3.24 2.37
N ILE A 202 -6.03 -3.84 2.61
CA ILE A 202 -5.22 -4.62 1.64
C ILE A 202 -4.61 -5.86 2.31
N GLY A 203 -5.42 -6.57 3.09
CA GLY A 203 -4.95 -7.69 3.93
C GLY A 203 -4.83 -9.03 3.24
N GLU A 204 -5.22 -9.17 1.97
CA GLU A 204 -5.34 -10.45 1.27
C GLU A 204 -4.05 -11.25 1.23
N SER A 205 -2.91 -10.60 1.08
CA SER A 205 -1.59 -11.28 1.08
C SER A 205 -1.19 -11.84 2.44
N SER A 206 -1.82 -11.39 3.53
CA SER A 206 -1.56 -11.84 4.90
C SER A 206 -2.49 -12.96 5.38
N ILE A 207 -3.58 -13.25 4.65
CA ILE A 207 -4.61 -14.22 5.06
C ILE A 207 -3.99 -15.59 5.41
N GLN A 208 -3.14 -16.11 4.55
CA GLN A 208 -2.51 -17.42 4.78
C GLN A 208 -1.54 -17.40 5.97
N ARG A 209 -0.82 -16.30 6.18
CA ARG A 209 0.17 -16.19 7.27
C ARG A 209 -0.48 -15.95 8.63
N LEU A 210 -1.57 -15.24 8.65
CA LEU A 210 -2.32 -14.94 9.86
C LEU A 210 -3.24 -16.10 10.25
N GLY A 211 -3.89 -16.75 9.28
CA GLY A 211 -4.76 -17.90 9.54
C GLY A 211 -5.73 -17.63 10.69
N LYS A 212 -5.59 -18.40 11.77
CA LYS A 212 -6.42 -18.28 12.99
C LYS A 212 -6.21 -16.98 13.80
N ASP A 213 -5.19 -16.20 13.52
CA ASP A 213 -4.95 -14.93 14.18
C ASP A 213 -5.81 -13.79 13.58
N LEU A 214 -6.47 -14.06 12.44
CA LEU A 214 -7.46 -13.12 11.89
C LEU A 214 -8.71 -13.07 12.78
N PRO A 215 -9.31 -11.87 12.93
CA PRO A 215 -10.61 -11.75 13.58
C PRO A 215 -11.68 -12.48 12.74
N GLU A 216 -12.65 -13.08 13.44
CA GLU A 216 -13.84 -13.70 12.82
C GLU A 216 -14.80 -12.65 12.26
#